data_710702bae9d4c47c8de6a2a5da904100
#
_entry.id   710702bae9d4c47c8de6a2a5da904100
#
_cell.length_a   1.000
_cell.length_b   1.000
_cell.length_c   1.000
_cell.angle_alpha   90.00
_cell.angle_beta   90.00
_cell.angle_gamma   90.00
#
_symmetry.space_group_name_H-M   'P 1'
#
loop_
_entity.id
_entity.type
_entity.pdbx_description
1 polymer ?
#
loop_
_entity_poly.entity_id
_entity_poly.type
_entity_poly.pdbx_seq_one_letter_code
_entity_poly.pdbx_strand_id
1 'polypeptide(L)'
;MVITAIPAGFAAGLFGIGGGLITVPILFYIFGSAGIEPTYLMHLAVGTSFGIIIPTSIVSVLTHHQHKAVDFSVVKGYGIFVIIGVILGTILAAGLETKPLILFFTIVVYILAFYLLFLKEKESDLSIKMGLPAKIISGIITGFISAPMGIGGAVMNVPILKFFGYSINKAIGSAAAIGFIIALFGAFGFLISGNYLNANLPLSIGFLNIPAFLIFFPITTLMARLGAKASHKINKNKMTKYFGLFLIIIGTKFLYEYFNL
;
A
#
# COMPACT_ATOMS: atom_id res chain seq x y z
N MET A 1 -3.86 -18.49 4.50
CA MET A 1 -4.57 -17.18 4.57
C MET A 1 -4.64 -16.61 5.99
N VAL A 2 -5.19 -17.29 7.02
CA VAL A 2 -5.35 -16.73 8.38
C VAL A 2 -4.02 -16.31 9.01
N ILE A 3 -3.02 -17.23 9.04
CA ILE A 3 -1.70 -16.98 9.65
C ILE A 3 -0.98 -15.81 8.99
N THR A 4 -1.11 -15.65 7.67
CA THR A 4 -0.43 -14.61 6.90
C THR A 4 -1.11 -13.24 7.02
N ALA A 5 -2.40 -13.19 7.35
CA ALA A 5 -3.14 -11.96 7.59
C ALA A 5 -2.70 -11.23 8.89
N ILE A 6 -2.19 -11.98 9.88
CA ILE A 6 -1.72 -11.41 11.16
C ILE A 6 -0.55 -10.42 10.96
N PRO A 7 0.61 -10.83 10.39
CA PRO A 7 1.72 -9.90 10.17
C PRO A 7 1.36 -8.79 9.18
N ALA A 8 0.55 -9.07 8.16
CA ALA A 8 0.11 -8.05 7.21
C ALA A 8 -0.68 -6.93 7.88
N GLY A 9 -1.66 -7.28 8.70
CA GLY A 9 -2.46 -6.31 9.45
C GLY A 9 -1.65 -5.53 10.49
N PHE A 10 -0.78 -6.22 11.24
CA PHE A 10 0.08 -5.57 12.23
C PHE A 10 1.01 -4.53 11.59
N ALA A 11 1.68 -4.89 10.49
CA ALA A 11 2.54 -3.97 9.74
C ALA A 11 1.74 -2.82 9.11
N ALA A 12 0.51 -3.08 8.63
CA ALA A 12 -0.39 -2.06 8.13
C ALA A 12 -0.61 -0.93 9.15
N GLY A 13 -0.93 -1.30 10.38
CA GLY A 13 -1.13 -0.35 11.46
C GLY A 13 0.16 0.32 11.92
N LEU A 14 1.24 -0.46 12.08
CA LEU A 14 2.52 -0.01 12.61
C LEU A 14 3.17 1.09 11.76
N PHE A 15 3.17 0.89 10.45
CA PHE A 15 3.79 1.81 9.48
C PHE A 15 2.78 2.74 8.81
N GLY A 16 1.48 2.55 9.03
CA GLY A 16 0.42 3.26 8.31
C GLY A 16 0.33 2.90 6.82
N ILE A 17 0.96 1.79 6.40
CA ILE A 17 1.11 1.40 4.97
C ILE A 17 -0.10 0.66 4.40
N GLY A 18 -1.14 0.44 5.20
CA GLY A 18 -2.33 -0.33 4.76
C GLY A 18 -2.07 -1.83 4.53
N GLY A 19 -0.83 -2.31 4.68
CA GLY A 19 -0.45 -3.73 4.57
C GLY A 19 -0.22 -4.26 3.16
N GLY A 20 -0.48 -3.49 2.11
CA GLY A 20 -0.43 -3.95 0.71
C GLY A 20 0.90 -4.58 0.30
N LEU A 21 2.04 -4.04 0.77
CA LEU A 21 3.37 -4.60 0.50
C LEU A 21 3.57 -6.03 1.01
N ILE A 22 2.73 -6.47 1.94
CA ILE A 22 2.74 -7.84 2.46
C ILE A 22 1.57 -8.63 1.87
N THR A 23 0.40 -7.99 1.79
CA THR A 23 -0.83 -8.66 1.34
C THR A 23 -0.77 -9.06 -0.13
N VAL A 24 -0.25 -8.18 -1.02
CA VAL A 24 -0.16 -8.47 -2.46
C VAL A 24 0.70 -9.70 -2.76
N PRO A 25 1.95 -9.80 -2.25
CA PRO A 25 2.74 -11.01 -2.43
C PRO A 25 2.06 -12.28 -1.92
N ILE A 26 1.47 -12.20 -0.74
CA ILE A 26 0.77 -13.35 -0.15
C ILE A 26 -0.41 -13.78 -1.02
N LEU A 27 -1.25 -12.85 -1.46
CA LEU A 27 -2.40 -13.14 -2.31
C LEU A 27 -1.95 -13.68 -3.67
N PHE A 28 -0.89 -13.13 -4.26
CA PHE A 28 -0.32 -13.61 -5.50
C PHE A 28 0.03 -15.10 -5.43
N TYR A 29 0.77 -15.52 -4.40
CA TYR A 29 1.12 -16.95 -4.22
C TYR A 29 -0.08 -17.82 -3.89
N ILE A 30 -1.04 -17.32 -3.09
CA ILE A 30 -2.25 -18.07 -2.77
C ILE A 30 -3.10 -18.29 -4.02
N PHE A 31 -3.30 -17.28 -4.84
CA PHE A 31 -4.10 -17.37 -6.05
C PHE A 31 -3.40 -18.23 -7.12
N GLY A 32 -2.08 -18.12 -7.27
CA GLY A 32 -1.30 -19.00 -8.14
C GLY A 32 -1.43 -20.46 -7.73
N SER A 33 -1.31 -20.76 -6.41
CA SER A 33 -1.50 -22.10 -5.88
C SER A 33 -2.94 -22.61 -5.99
N ALA A 34 -3.92 -21.73 -6.07
CA ALA A 34 -5.33 -22.06 -6.29
C ALA A 34 -5.68 -22.29 -7.78
N GLY A 35 -4.70 -22.19 -8.68
CA GLY A 35 -4.90 -22.43 -10.11
C GLY A 35 -5.53 -21.24 -10.85
N ILE A 36 -5.45 -20.04 -10.33
CA ILE A 36 -5.87 -18.83 -11.05
C ILE A 36 -4.95 -18.60 -12.23
N GLU A 37 -5.53 -18.29 -13.37
CA GLU A 37 -4.81 -18.06 -14.63
C GLU A 37 -3.76 -16.94 -14.48
N PRO A 38 -2.53 -17.14 -14.98
CA PRO A 38 -1.43 -16.17 -14.86
C PRO A 38 -1.76 -14.78 -15.41
N THR A 39 -2.57 -14.68 -16.46
CA THR A 39 -2.89 -13.42 -17.16
C THR A 39 -3.32 -12.30 -16.21
N TYR A 40 -4.21 -12.60 -15.26
CA TYR A 40 -4.77 -11.62 -14.32
C TYR A 40 -4.39 -11.85 -12.86
N LEU A 41 -3.42 -12.72 -12.61
CA LEU A 41 -3.03 -13.13 -11.26
C LEU A 41 -2.59 -11.92 -10.40
N MET A 42 -1.74 -11.06 -10.96
CA MET A 42 -1.27 -9.85 -10.26
C MET A 42 -2.41 -8.85 -10.06
N HIS A 43 -3.29 -8.68 -11.05
CA HIS A 43 -4.45 -7.79 -10.94
C HIS A 43 -5.39 -8.21 -9.81
N LEU A 44 -5.67 -9.51 -9.71
CA LEU A 44 -6.53 -10.05 -8.66
C LEU A 44 -5.91 -9.86 -7.27
N ALA A 45 -4.58 -10.06 -7.14
CA ALA A 45 -3.86 -9.83 -5.90
C ALA A 45 -3.90 -8.36 -5.48
N VAL A 46 -3.66 -7.44 -6.41
CA VAL A 46 -3.68 -5.98 -6.20
C VAL A 46 -5.08 -5.49 -5.85
N GLY A 47 -6.08 -5.84 -6.64
CA GLY A 47 -7.47 -5.41 -6.42
C GLY A 47 -8.03 -5.93 -5.09
N THR A 48 -7.78 -7.21 -4.76
CA THR A 48 -8.18 -7.80 -3.47
C THR A 48 -7.45 -7.12 -2.31
N SER A 49 -6.16 -6.79 -2.48
CA SER A 49 -5.39 -6.05 -1.47
C SER A 49 -6.03 -4.69 -1.18
N PHE A 50 -6.44 -3.93 -2.19
CA PHE A 50 -7.13 -2.65 -1.97
C PHE A 50 -8.43 -2.83 -1.19
N GLY A 51 -9.22 -3.85 -1.51
CA GLY A 51 -10.40 -4.18 -0.72
C GLY A 51 -10.08 -4.39 0.76
N ILE A 52 -9.02 -5.14 1.07
CA ILE A 52 -8.55 -5.42 2.44
C ILE A 52 -8.01 -4.14 3.12
N ILE A 53 -7.34 -3.27 2.38
CA ILE A 53 -6.77 -2.03 2.92
C ILE A 53 -7.86 -1.04 3.37
N ILE A 54 -9.03 -1.00 2.72
CA ILE A 54 -10.11 -0.07 3.09
C ILE A 54 -10.47 -0.18 4.59
N PRO A 55 -10.98 -1.31 5.10
CA PRO A 55 -11.34 -1.42 6.51
C PRO A 55 -10.12 -1.32 7.44
N THR A 56 -8.97 -1.85 7.00
CA THR A 56 -7.72 -1.81 7.77
C THR A 56 -7.23 -0.37 7.98
N SER A 57 -7.26 0.45 6.93
CA SER A 57 -6.86 1.85 7.00
C SER A 57 -7.86 2.72 7.78
N ILE A 58 -9.16 2.44 7.71
CA ILE A 58 -10.15 3.13 8.57
C ILE A 58 -9.77 2.97 10.04
N VAL A 59 -9.53 1.74 10.49
CA VAL A 59 -9.18 1.49 11.90
C VAL A 59 -7.81 2.09 12.25
N SER A 60 -6.85 2.05 11.33
CA SER A 60 -5.55 2.70 11.51
C SER A 60 -5.70 4.22 11.67
N VAL A 61 -6.46 4.88 10.79
CA VAL A 61 -6.75 6.32 10.84
C VAL A 61 -7.43 6.71 12.15
N LEU A 62 -8.47 5.98 12.54
CA LEU A 62 -9.19 6.24 13.80
C LEU A 62 -8.25 6.12 15.01
N THR A 63 -7.39 5.10 15.03
CA THR A 63 -6.41 4.90 16.10
C THR A 63 -5.38 6.05 16.14
N HIS A 64 -4.82 6.42 15.00
CA HIS A 64 -3.88 7.54 14.93
C HIS A 64 -4.54 8.90 15.23
N HIS A 65 -5.81 9.06 14.86
CA HIS A 65 -6.58 10.27 15.18
C HIS A 65 -6.80 10.44 16.68
N GLN A 66 -7.09 9.36 17.42
CA GLN A 66 -7.18 9.36 18.87
C GLN A 66 -5.89 9.87 19.54
N HIS A 67 -4.74 9.66 18.91
CA HIS A 67 -3.43 10.15 19.34
C HIS A 67 -3.06 11.52 18.73
N LYS A 68 -4.03 12.25 18.12
CA LYS A 68 -3.83 13.56 17.46
C LYS A 68 -2.72 13.55 16.38
N ALA A 69 -2.53 12.39 15.75
CA ALA A 69 -1.46 12.15 14.79
C ALA A 69 -1.91 12.28 13.32
N VAL A 70 -3.17 12.64 13.05
CA VAL A 70 -3.68 12.85 11.67
C VAL A 70 -3.86 14.34 11.42
N ASP A 71 -3.25 14.85 10.37
CA ASP A 71 -3.45 16.21 9.87
C ASP A 71 -4.37 16.19 8.64
N PHE A 72 -5.66 16.43 8.88
CA PHE A 72 -6.67 16.44 7.82
C PHE A 72 -6.51 17.59 6.82
N SER A 73 -5.81 18.66 7.17
CA SER A 73 -5.55 19.77 6.22
C SER A 73 -4.63 19.32 5.10
N VAL A 74 -3.62 18.52 5.46
CA VAL A 74 -2.73 17.88 4.48
C VAL A 74 -3.50 16.85 3.64
N VAL A 75 -4.26 15.98 4.31
CA VAL A 75 -5.04 14.93 3.62
C VAL A 75 -5.97 15.53 2.58
N LYS A 76 -6.69 16.61 2.90
CA LYS A 76 -7.58 17.29 1.94
C LYS A 76 -6.82 17.96 0.79
N GLY A 77 -5.76 18.71 1.11
CA GLY A 77 -5.03 19.48 0.10
C GLY A 77 -4.11 18.63 -0.81
N TYR A 78 -3.67 17.47 -0.32
CA TYR A 78 -2.80 16.55 -1.04
C TYR A 78 -3.58 15.40 -1.70
N GLY A 79 -4.64 14.94 -1.04
CA GLY A 79 -5.39 13.75 -1.43
C GLY A 79 -6.02 13.84 -2.81
N ILE A 80 -6.45 15.03 -3.26
CA ILE A 80 -7.02 15.20 -4.61
C ILE A 80 -6.02 14.85 -5.71
N PHE A 81 -4.75 15.20 -5.53
CA PHE A 81 -3.69 14.89 -6.50
C PHE A 81 -3.30 13.41 -6.43
N VAL A 82 -3.39 12.81 -5.24
CA VAL A 82 -3.23 11.37 -5.08
C VAL A 82 -4.33 10.60 -5.82
N ILE A 83 -5.59 11.05 -5.76
CA ILE A 83 -6.70 10.44 -6.50
C ILE A 83 -6.41 10.45 -8.01
N ILE A 84 -5.98 11.59 -8.56
CA ILE A 84 -5.60 11.69 -9.98
C ILE A 84 -4.50 10.66 -10.31
N GLY A 85 -3.47 10.57 -9.47
CA GLY A 85 -2.41 9.59 -9.63
C GLY A 85 -2.91 8.15 -9.59
N VAL A 86 -3.83 7.80 -8.65
CA VAL A 86 -4.41 6.46 -8.54
C VAL A 86 -5.20 6.10 -9.80
N ILE A 87 -6.01 7.02 -10.32
CA ILE A 87 -6.79 6.79 -11.56
C ILE A 87 -5.83 6.48 -12.71
N LEU A 88 -4.81 7.32 -12.92
CA LEU A 88 -3.82 7.12 -13.98
C LEU A 88 -3.05 5.79 -13.81
N GLY A 89 -2.63 5.48 -12.58
CA GLY A 89 -1.94 4.22 -12.27
C GLY A 89 -2.81 2.98 -12.44
N THR A 90 -4.10 3.08 -12.15
CA THR A 90 -5.05 1.97 -12.36
C THR A 90 -5.31 1.74 -13.85
N ILE A 91 -5.42 2.81 -14.65
CA ILE A 91 -5.53 2.71 -16.12
C ILE A 91 -4.29 2.04 -16.71
N LEU A 92 -3.09 2.44 -16.24
CA LEU A 92 -1.85 1.80 -16.65
C LEU A 92 -1.86 0.30 -16.29
N ALA A 93 -2.20 -0.03 -15.03
CA ALA A 93 -2.22 -1.42 -14.57
C ALA A 93 -3.20 -2.28 -15.37
N ALA A 94 -4.38 -1.75 -15.69
CA ALA A 94 -5.38 -2.45 -16.49
C ALA A 94 -4.93 -2.76 -17.92
N GLY A 95 -4.03 -1.95 -18.48
CA GLY A 95 -3.46 -2.14 -19.82
C GLY A 95 -2.22 -3.05 -19.87
N LEU A 96 -1.74 -3.52 -18.71
CA LEU A 96 -0.57 -4.38 -18.62
C LEU A 96 -0.99 -5.82 -18.26
N GLU A 97 -0.19 -6.79 -18.65
CA GLU A 97 -0.30 -8.18 -18.18
C GLU A 97 0.37 -8.37 -16.82
N THR A 98 0.18 -9.54 -16.21
CA THR A 98 0.79 -9.88 -14.91
C THR A 98 2.33 -9.73 -14.92
N LYS A 99 3.02 -10.16 -15.98
CA LYS A 99 4.49 -10.12 -16.03
C LYS A 99 5.10 -8.73 -15.95
N PRO A 100 4.66 -7.71 -16.74
CA PRO A 100 5.08 -6.32 -16.55
C PRO A 100 4.74 -5.73 -15.18
N LEU A 101 3.59 -6.10 -14.60
CA LEU A 101 3.20 -5.64 -13.26
C LEU A 101 4.12 -6.23 -12.17
N ILE A 102 4.55 -7.48 -12.30
CA ILE A 102 5.55 -8.10 -11.42
C ILE A 102 6.87 -7.34 -11.50
N LEU A 103 7.34 -7.02 -12.70
CA LEU A 103 8.58 -6.26 -12.89
C LEU A 103 8.46 -4.87 -12.26
N PHE A 104 7.36 -4.17 -12.51
CA PHE A 104 7.09 -2.86 -11.91
C PHE A 104 7.11 -2.94 -10.37
N PHE A 105 6.39 -3.91 -9.80
CA PHE A 105 6.36 -4.15 -8.36
C PHE A 105 7.77 -4.42 -7.82
N THR A 106 8.54 -5.29 -8.48
CA THR A 106 9.91 -5.66 -8.09
C THR A 106 10.83 -4.45 -8.04
N ILE A 107 10.84 -3.63 -9.10
CA ILE A 107 11.69 -2.43 -9.18
C ILE A 107 11.35 -1.47 -8.04
N VAL A 108 10.07 -1.17 -7.85
CA VAL A 108 9.66 -0.23 -6.80
C VAL A 108 9.97 -0.79 -5.41
N VAL A 109 9.75 -2.08 -5.17
CA VAL A 109 10.07 -2.72 -3.88
C VAL A 109 11.57 -2.65 -3.59
N TYR A 110 12.46 -2.86 -4.57
CA TYR A 110 13.90 -2.70 -4.37
C TYR A 110 14.29 -1.24 -4.08
N ILE A 111 13.72 -0.28 -4.78
CA ILE A 111 13.94 1.16 -4.51
C ILE A 111 13.53 1.50 -3.07
N LEU A 112 12.35 1.02 -2.64
CA LEU A 112 11.85 1.23 -1.28
C LEU A 112 12.71 0.53 -0.24
N ALA A 113 13.16 -0.70 -0.51
CA ALA A 113 14.05 -1.45 0.38
C ALA A 113 15.39 -0.72 0.55
N PHE A 114 16.00 -0.27 -0.55
CA PHE A 114 17.22 0.53 -0.52
C PHE A 114 17.03 1.82 0.29
N TYR A 115 15.93 2.54 0.03
CA TYR A 115 15.59 3.74 0.79
C TYR A 115 15.52 3.47 2.30
N LEU A 116 14.80 2.43 2.72
CA LEU A 116 14.60 2.09 4.13
C LEU A 116 15.87 1.60 4.84
N LEU A 117 16.79 0.97 4.10
CA LEU A 117 18.03 0.42 4.67
C LEU A 117 19.15 1.44 4.78
N PHE A 118 19.32 2.30 3.78
CA PHE A 118 20.51 3.11 3.61
C PHE A 118 20.30 4.60 3.84
N LEU A 119 19.09 5.12 3.58
CA LEU A 119 18.84 6.54 3.80
C LEU A 119 18.48 6.77 5.27
N LYS A 120 19.42 7.34 6.02
CA LYS A 120 19.15 7.82 7.36
C LYS A 120 18.17 8.97 7.30
N GLU A 121 17.05 8.84 8.01
CA GLU A 121 16.15 9.96 8.22
C GLU A 121 16.87 11.09 8.93
N LYS A 122 17.24 12.14 8.20
CA LYS A 122 17.61 13.41 8.81
C LYS A 122 16.34 14.03 9.37
N GLU A 123 16.31 14.32 10.65
CA GLU A 123 15.33 15.26 11.19
C GLU A 123 15.63 16.59 10.50
N SER A 124 14.79 16.96 9.55
CA SER A 124 14.88 18.29 8.95
C SER A 124 14.19 19.25 9.89
N ASP A 125 14.98 20.11 10.55
CA ASP A 125 14.46 21.28 11.27
C ASP A 125 13.79 22.33 10.35
N LEU A 126 13.77 22.05 9.05
CA LEU A 126 13.18 22.90 8.04
C LEU A 126 11.67 22.64 7.98
N SER A 127 10.89 23.50 8.65
CA SER A 127 9.43 23.58 8.46
C SER A 127 9.11 24.25 7.11
N ILE A 128 9.45 23.59 6.01
CA ILE A 128 9.08 24.06 4.67
C ILE A 128 7.60 23.72 4.47
N LYS A 129 6.76 24.73 4.36
CA LYS A 129 5.35 24.50 4.00
C LYS A 129 5.27 23.81 2.63
N MET A 130 4.56 22.69 2.58
CA MET A 130 4.32 21.97 1.35
C MET A 130 3.49 22.81 0.39
N GLY A 131 4.17 23.48 -0.55
CA GLY A 131 3.55 24.35 -1.57
C GLY A 131 2.69 23.55 -2.56
N LEU A 132 1.86 24.26 -3.33
CA LEU A 132 0.96 23.64 -4.30
C LEU A 132 1.70 22.77 -5.34
N PRO A 133 2.81 23.20 -5.96
CA PRO A 133 3.54 22.37 -6.91
C PRO A 133 4.04 21.05 -6.29
N ALA A 134 4.55 21.10 -5.06
CA ALA A 134 5.00 19.91 -4.35
C ALA A 134 3.85 18.93 -4.06
N LYS A 135 2.66 19.45 -3.71
CA LYS A 135 1.45 18.62 -3.52
C LYS A 135 1.02 17.93 -4.80
N ILE A 136 1.03 18.67 -5.93
CA ILE A 136 0.65 18.14 -7.24
C ILE A 136 1.60 17.02 -7.64
N ILE A 137 2.90 17.30 -7.72
CA ILE A 137 3.89 16.35 -8.22
C ILE A 137 3.97 15.11 -7.33
N SER A 138 4.17 15.31 -6.03
CA SER A 138 4.33 14.17 -5.13
C SER A 138 3.02 13.38 -4.95
N GLY A 139 1.85 14.04 -4.99
CA GLY A 139 0.55 13.39 -4.91
C GLY A 139 0.28 12.49 -6.12
N ILE A 140 0.46 13.02 -7.33
CA ILE A 140 0.29 12.25 -8.56
C ILE A 140 1.27 11.07 -8.60
N ILE A 141 2.55 11.29 -8.31
CA ILE A 141 3.57 10.22 -8.31
C ILE A 141 3.21 9.14 -7.29
N THR A 142 2.83 9.53 -6.06
CA THR A 142 2.47 8.56 -5.02
C THR A 142 1.25 7.73 -5.43
N GLY A 143 0.19 8.36 -5.93
CA GLY A 143 -1.01 7.65 -6.38
C GLY A 143 -0.71 6.73 -7.56
N PHE A 144 0.02 7.23 -8.56
CA PHE A 144 0.38 6.50 -9.78
C PHE A 144 1.21 5.24 -9.49
N ILE A 145 2.21 5.34 -8.61
CA ILE A 145 3.04 4.18 -8.23
C ILE A 145 2.27 3.22 -7.32
N SER A 146 1.46 3.75 -6.40
CA SER A 146 0.74 2.93 -5.43
C SER A 146 -0.34 2.05 -6.07
N ALA A 147 -0.99 2.52 -7.15
CA ALA A 147 -2.09 1.82 -7.79
C ALA A 147 -1.69 0.47 -8.41
N PRO A 148 -0.67 0.36 -9.28
CA PRO A 148 -0.25 -0.94 -9.82
C PRO A 148 0.33 -1.89 -8.77
N MET A 149 0.79 -1.35 -7.64
CA MET A 149 1.36 -2.14 -6.55
C MET A 149 0.34 -2.67 -5.54
N GLY A 150 -0.88 -2.15 -5.51
CA GLY A 150 -1.87 -2.52 -4.50
C GLY A 150 -1.50 -2.10 -3.08
N ILE A 151 -0.82 -0.96 -2.92
CA ILE A 151 -0.33 -0.47 -1.62
C ILE A 151 -1.01 0.84 -1.22
N GLY A 152 -1.16 1.05 0.09
CA GLY A 152 -1.75 2.28 0.63
C GLY A 152 -0.84 3.52 0.59
N GLY A 153 0.26 3.49 -0.16
CA GLY A 153 1.14 4.63 -0.44
C GLY A 153 1.88 5.23 0.76
N ALA A 154 1.71 4.73 1.97
CA ALA A 154 2.32 5.32 3.15
C ALA A 154 3.85 5.24 3.15
N VAL A 155 4.42 4.21 2.53
CA VAL A 155 5.89 4.07 2.39
C VAL A 155 6.50 5.25 1.63
N MET A 156 5.74 5.84 0.72
CA MET A 156 6.13 7.06 -0.01
C MET A 156 5.70 8.32 0.74
N ASN A 157 4.47 8.34 1.28
CA ASN A 157 3.91 9.51 1.93
C ASN A 157 4.62 9.88 3.24
N VAL A 158 5.06 8.89 4.03
CA VAL A 158 5.76 9.17 5.30
C VAL A 158 7.06 9.93 5.06
N PRO A 159 7.98 9.48 4.16
CA PRO A 159 9.18 10.27 3.84
C PRO A 159 8.88 11.64 3.26
N ILE A 160 7.88 11.74 2.36
CA ILE A 160 7.49 13.02 1.76
C ILE A 160 7.03 14.00 2.84
N LEU A 161 6.12 13.59 3.72
CA LEU A 161 5.62 14.45 4.79
C LEU A 161 6.72 14.83 5.78
N LYS A 162 7.64 13.91 6.11
CA LYS A 162 8.80 14.22 6.92
C LYS A 162 9.72 15.26 6.28
N PHE A 163 9.97 15.15 4.99
CA PHE A 163 10.75 16.13 4.25
C PHE A 163 10.16 17.56 4.37
N PHE A 164 8.84 17.67 4.44
CA PHE A 164 8.13 18.93 4.66
C PHE A 164 7.96 19.28 6.16
N GLY A 165 8.73 18.69 7.07
CA GLY A 165 8.81 19.07 8.48
C GLY A 165 7.70 18.49 9.36
N TYR A 166 6.91 17.53 8.88
CA TYR A 166 5.94 16.84 9.74
C TYR A 166 6.64 15.89 10.70
N SER A 167 6.24 15.91 11.98
CA SER A 167 6.72 14.92 12.95
C SER A 167 6.37 13.52 12.47
N ILE A 168 7.21 12.53 12.80
CA ILE A 168 7.04 11.15 12.35
C ILE A 168 5.66 10.57 12.69
N ASN A 169 5.09 10.91 13.84
CA ASN A 169 3.76 10.46 14.23
C ASN A 169 2.68 11.07 13.33
N LYS A 170 2.76 12.39 13.06
CA LYS A 170 1.85 13.07 12.14
C LYS A 170 2.00 12.58 10.71
N ALA A 171 3.23 12.30 10.26
CA ALA A 171 3.49 11.73 8.94
C ALA A 171 2.84 10.35 8.79
N ILE A 172 3.01 9.44 9.76
CA ILE A 172 2.41 8.10 9.74
C ILE A 172 0.88 8.18 9.79
N GLY A 173 0.31 8.97 10.71
CA GLY A 173 -1.15 9.08 10.84
C GLY A 173 -1.81 9.71 9.60
N SER A 174 -1.22 10.77 9.05
CA SER A 174 -1.73 11.39 7.81
C SER A 174 -1.54 10.48 6.60
N ALA A 175 -0.42 9.74 6.52
CA ALA A 175 -0.19 8.75 5.47
C ALA A 175 -1.20 7.60 5.52
N ALA A 176 -1.66 7.18 6.71
CA ALA A 176 -2.73 6.20 6.83
C ALA A 176 -4.05 6.71 6.23
N ALA A 177 -4.39 8.00 6.44
CA ALA A 177 -5.58 8.61 5.84
C ALA A 177 -5.47 8.76 4.32
N ILE A 178 -4.29 9.11 3.82
CA ILE A 178 -4.01 9.13 2.37
C ILE A 178 -4.10 7.70 1.82
N GLY A 179 -3.60 6.71 2.57
CA GLY A 179 -3.69 5.28 2.23
C GLY A 179 -5.13 4.78 2.08
N PHE A 180 -6.05 5.27 2.91
CA PHE A 180 -7.49 5.00 2.75
C PHE A 180 -8.00 5.55 1.41
N ILE A 181 -7.64 6.77 1.04
CA ILE A 181 -8.02 7.37 -0.25
C ILE A 181 -7.51 6.53 -1.41
N ILE A 182 -6.22 6.15 -1.38
CA ILE A 182 -5.61 5.30 -2.42
C ILE A 182 -6.35 3.98 -2.53
N ALA A 183 -6.63 3.31 -1.40
CA ALA A 183 -7.30 2.02 -1.40
C ALA A 183 -8.73 2.10 -1.92
N LEU A 184 -9.47 3.14 -1.55
CA LEU A 184 -10.85 3.35 -1.99
C LEU A 184 -10.91 3.51 -3.51
N PHE A 185 -10.16 4.46 -4.08
CA PHE A 185 -10.15 4.72 -5.52
C PHE A 185 -9.46 3.59 -6.30
N GLY A 186 -8.42 2.98 -5.74
CA GLY A 186 -7.77 1.79 -6.31
C GLY A 186 -8.73 0.59 -6.39
N ALA A 187 -9.46 0.28 -5.31
CA ALA A 187 -10.46 -0.78 -5.31
C ALA A 187 -11.54 -0.55 -6.38
N PHE A 188 -12.10 0.65 -6.44
CA PHE A 188 -13.08 1.00 -7.49
C PHE A 188 -12.48 0.86 -8.90
N GLY A 189 -11.26 1.33 -9.11
CA GLY A 189 -10.59 1.21 -10.39
C GLY A 189 -10.37 -0.25 -10.82
N PHE A 190 -9.91 -1.12 -9.92
CA PHE A 190 -9.71 -2.55 -10.20
C PHE A 190 -11.03 -3.32 -10.33
N LEU A 191 -12.10 -2.94 -9.62
CA LEU A 191 -13.44 -3.48 -9.83
C LEU A 191 -13.95 -3.15 -11.25
N ILE A 192 -13.85 -1.89 -11.67
CA ILE A 192 -14.29 -1.43 -12.98
C ILE A 192 -13.45 -2.08 -14.08
N SER A 193 -12.11 -2.07 -13.95
CA SER A 193 -11.21 -2.64 -14.94
C SER A 193 -11.42 -4.13 -15.15
N GLY A 194 -11.62 -4.91 -14.08
CA GLY A 194 -11.86 -6.34 -14.18
C GLY A 194 -13.19 -6.67 -14.88
N ASN A 195 -14.23 -5.88 -14.63
CA ASN A 195 -15.51 -6.01 -15.35
C ASN A 195 -15.39 -5.60 -16.82
N TYR A 196 -14.68 -4.50 -17.11
CA TYR A 196 -14.46 -4.01 -18.47
C TYR A 196 -13.66 -5.01 -19.33
N LEU A 197 -12.65 -5.65 -18.74
CA LEU A 197 -11.82 -6.65 -19.41
C LEU A 197 -12.48 -8.04 -19.44
N ASN A 198 -13.70 -8.18 -18.94
CA ASN A 198 -14.42 -9.46 -18.84
C ASN A 198 -13.56 -10.56 -18.16
N ALA A 199 -12.79 -10.18 -17.14
CA ALA A 199 -11.97 -11.10 -16.39
C ALA A 199 -12.86 -11.98 -15.50
N ASN A 200 -13.38 -13.08 -16.06
CA ASN A 200 -14.28 -14.01 -15.37
C ASN A 200 -13.49 -14.87 -14.38
N LEU A 201 -13.03 -14.26 -13.28
CA LEU A 201 -12.25 -14.92 -12.24
C LEU A 201 -13.14 -15.59 -11.19
N PRO A 202 -12.80 -16.80 -10.71
CA PRO A 202 -13.63 -17.54 -9.76
C PRO A 202 -13.87 -16.75 -8.47
N LEU A 203 -15.14 -16.71 -8.02
CA LEU A 203 -15.55 -16.08 -6.76
C LEU A 203 -15.09 -14.61 -6.61
N SER A 204 -15.03 -13.88 -7.73
CA SER A 204 -14.50 -12.52 -7.77
C SER A 204 -15.49 -11.56 -8.42
N ILE A 205 -15.44 -10.29 -8.03
CA ILE A 205 -16.15 -9.18 -8.68
C ILE A 205 -15.06 -8.28 -9.27
N GLY A 206 -14.96 -8.22 -10.58
CA GLY A 206 -13.80 -7.61 -11.25
C GLY A 206 -12.51 -8.25 -10.75
N PHE A 207 -11.55 -7.46 -10.29
CA PHE A 207 -10.30 -7.94 -9.70
C PHE A 207 -10.32 -8.00 -8.16
N LEU A 208 -11.46 -8.21 -7.54
CA LEU A 208 -11.59 -8.39 -6.09
C LEU A 208 -12.12 -9.78 -5.76
N ASN A 209 -11.29 -10.63 -5.18
CA ASN A 209 -11.67 -11.98 -4.74
C ASN A 209 -12.39 -11.92 -3.39
N ILE A 210 -13.68 -12.31 -3.38
CA ILE A 210 -14.55 -12.18 -2.20
C ILE A 210 -14.11 -13.09 -1.05
N PRO A 211 -13.82 -14.39 -1.24
CA PRO A 211 -13.36 -15.24 -0.15
C PRO A 211 -12.06 -14.74 0.51
N ALA A 212 -11.07 -14.34 -0.29
CA ALA A 212 -9.83 -13.80 0.25
C ALA A 212 -10.07 -12.51 1.03
N PHE A 213 -10.90 -11.60 0.51
CA PHE A 213 -11.30 -10.39 1.22
C PHE A 213 -11.95 -10.74 2.57
N LEU A 214 -12.95 -11.60 2.60
CA LEU A 214 -13.69 -11.96 3.81
C LEU A 214 -12.81 -12.63 4.88
N ILE A 215 -11.79 -13.40 4.49
CA ILE A 215 -10.86 -14.04 5.42
C ILE A 215 -9.84 -13.02 5.95
N PHE A 216 -9.29 -12.17 5.08
CA PHE A 216 -8.23 -11.26 5.47
C PHE A 216 -8.73 -10.04 6.26
N PHE A 217 -9.85 -9.42 5.85
CA PHE A 217 -10.24 -8.12 6.40
C PHE A 217 -10.46 -8.12 7.92
N PRO A 218 -11.11 -9.10 8.56
CA PRO A 218 -11.34 -9.04 10.00
C PRO A 218 -10.02 -9.18 10.78
N ILE A 219 -9.12 -10.05 10.31
CA ILE A 219 -7.84 -10.32 10.98
C ILE A 219 -6.92 -9.12 10.81
N THR A 220 -6.76 -8.62 9.58
CA THR A 220 -5.89 -7.45 9.31
C THR A 220 -6.39 -6.21 10.02
N THR A 221 -7.70 -6.01 10.12
CA THR A 221 -8.31 -4.87 10.80
C THR A 221 -8.02 -4.89 12.31
N LEU A 222 -8.17 -6.06 12.97
CA LEU A 222 -7.83 -6.24 14.38
C LEU A 222 -6.34 -6.02 14.63
N MET A 223 -5.50 -6.60 13.80
CA MET A 223 -4.04 -6.50 13.91
C MET A 223 -3.55 -5.08 13.61
N ALA A 224 -4.19 -4.35 12.68
CA ALA A 224 -3.85 -2.95 12.39
C ALA A 224 -4.06 -2.04 13.61
N ARG A 225 -5.10 -2.27 14.40
CA ARG A 225 -5.31 -1.54 15.65
C ARG A 225 -4.16 -1.76 16.64
N LEU A 226 -3.69 -2.99 16.76
CA LEU A 226 -2.54 -3.33 17.61
C LEU A 226 -1.24 -2.73 17.07
N GLY A 227 -1.02 -2.82 15.76
CA GLY A 227 0.14 -2.22 15.09
C GLY A 227 0.18 -0.69 15.25
N ALA A 228 -0.95 -0.01 15.05
CA ALA A 228 -1.03 1.44 15.20
C ALA A 228 -0.76 1.88 16.66
N LYS A 229 -1.26 1.14 17.66
CA LYS A 229 -0.91 1.39 19.07
C LYS A 229 0.58 1.15 19.34
N ALA A 230 1.15 0.10 18.78
CA ALA A 230 2.56 -0.25 18.95
C ALA A 230 3.50 0.79 18.30
N SER A 231 3.08 1.44 17.19
CA SER A 231 3.89 2.44 16.48
C SER A 231 4.33 3.62 17.36
N HIS A 232 3.58 3.93 18.41
CA HIS A 232 3.90 4.99 19.36
C HIS A 232 4.92 4.58 20.44
N LYS A 233 5.22 3.28 20.59
CA LYS A 233 6.07 2.73 21.66
C LYS A 233 7.36 2.08 21.14
N ILE A 234 7.44 1.70 19.88
CA ILE A 234 8.56 0.91 19.34
C ILE A 234 9.65 1.81 18.72
N ASN A 235 10.90 1.36 18.83
CA ASN A 235 12.02 1.98 18.14
C ASN A 235 11.89 1.81 16.61
N LYS A 236 11.50 2.90 15.95
CA LYS A 236 11.17 2.92 14.52
C LYS A 236 12.37 2.59 13.63
N ASN A 237 13.59 2.98 14.02
CA ASN A 237 14.79 2.76 13.21
C ASN A 237 15.11 1.26 13.02
N LYS A 238 14.97 0.46 14.08
CA LYS A 238 15.19 -0.99 13.98
C LYS A 238 14.11 -1.65 13.11
N MET A 239 12.84 -1.27 13.34
CA MET A 239 11.71 -1.80 12.58
C MET A 239 11.81 -1.47 11.09
N THR A 240 12.18 -0.23 10.74
CA THR A 240 12.37 0.20 9.35
C THR A 240 13.43 -0.65 8.64
N LYS A 241 14.54 -0.96 9.32
CA LYS A 241 15.59 -1.83 8.77
C LYS A 241 15.10 -3.27 8.55
N TYR A 242 14.40 -3.87 9.52
CA TYR A 242 13.84 -5.22 9.36
C TYR A 242 12.82 -5.27 8.22
N PHE A 243 12.01 -4.22 8.08
CA PHE A 243 11.07 -4.12 6.98
C PHE A 243 11.78 -3.97 5.63
N GLY A 244 12.85 -3.19 5.55
CA GLY A 244 13.68 -3.09 4.34
C GLY A 244 14.30 -4.44 3.93
N LEU A 245 14.82 -5.23 4.90
CA LEU A 245 15.31 -6.59 4.63
C LEU A 245 14.19 -7.52 4.13
N PHE A 246 13.02 -7.45 4.74
CA PHE A 246 11.85 -8.20 4.29
C PHE A 246 11.47 -7.83 2.84
N LEU A 247 11.52 -6.55 2.47
CA LEU A 247 11.25 -6.12 1.09
C LEU A 247 12.28 -6.66 0.10
N ILE A 248 13.57 -6.78 0.46
CA ILE A 248 14.56 -7.43 -0.40
C ILE A 248 14.16 -8.88 -0.69
N ILE A 249 13.75 -9.63 0.34
CA ILE A 249 13.33 -11.03 0.18
C ILE A 249 12.13 -11.11 -0.77
N ILE A 250 11.12 -10.25 -0.58
CA ILE A 250 9.94 -10.22 -1.45
C ILE A 250 10.32 -9.83 -2.87
N GLY A 251 11.13 -8.77 -3.05
CA GLY A 251 11.59 -8.34 -4.37
C GLY A 251 12.35 -9.44 -5.10
N THR A 252 13.23 -10.17 -4.40
CA THR A 252 13.97 -11.31 -4.99
C THR A 252 13.04 -12.44 -5.40
N LYS A 253 12.02 -12.75 -4.60
CA LYS A 253 11.00 -13.74 -4.96
C LYS A 253 10.20 -13.32 -6.20
N PHE A 254 9.78 -12.06 -6.28
CA PHE A 254 9.06 -11.55 -7.44
C PHE A 254 9.93 -11.46 -8.69
N LEU A 255 11.22 -11.16 -8.54
CA LEU A 255 12.18 -11.23 -9.64
C LEU A 255 12.34 -12.66 -10.18
N TYR A 256 12.37 -13.64 -9.29
CA TYR A 256 12.37 -15.06 -9.68
C TYR A 256 11.10 -15.45 -10.46
N GLU A 257 9.91 -15.03 -9.97
CA GLU A 257 8.64 -15.25 -10.67
C GLU A 257 8.61 -14.60 -12.06
N TYR A 258 9.19 -13.39 -12.20
CA TYR A 258 9.27 -12.72 -13.49
C TYR A 258 10.00 -13.54 -14.57
N PHE A 259 11.01 -14.30 -14.17
CA PHE A 259 11.76 -15.15 -15.12
C PHE A 259 11.10 -16.51 -15.36
N ASN A 260 10.17 -16.95 -14.52
CA ASN A 260 9.53 -18.27 -14.62
C ASN A 260 8.07 -18.19 -15.17
N LEU A 261 7.49 -17.03 -15.29
CA LEU A 261 6.26 -16.73 -16.02
C LEU A 261 6.57 -16.37 -17.48
#